data_7f39586c8138d2e41c86310627c4d6f2
#
_entry.id   7f39586c8138d2e41c86310627c4d6f2
#
_cell.length_a   1.000
_cell.length_b   1.000
_cell.length_c   1.000
_cell.angle_alpha   90.00
_cell.angle_beta   90.00
_cell.angle_gamma   90.00
#
_symmetry.space_group_name_H-M   'P 1'
#
loop_
_entity.id
_entity.type
_entity.pdbx_description
1 polymer ?
#
loop_
_entity_poly.entity_id
_entity_poly.type
_entity_poly.pdbx_seq_one_letter_code
_entity_poly.pdbx_strand_id
1 'polypeptide(L)'
;MIIQIISGFLGAGKTTFINKYISGNKGKTVIIENEFGKIGLDKKLIQGNIPVREINSGCICCSLVTDFRESIRAIMDEFSPERIIIEPSGVAQLSDILKVCNFFNREYGIEISDKIVIVDIESFEDCLEDFGNFYVDQIENASVIMFSNIEKVENSDIERILLKMREINPKASIFKEDWRKITSEEIEAILEESRKNIVKARETDNSDKTHSSEEHHHHPADNIFESVSFSNIKNFSEKDMEELKEKIAEGYFGKVIRAKGIIPSDSEESSENFKYWHFDSNLSSFNFDKIKMENLPNFDSDDKSGNVILIGSNLKRNKIEKYFLK
;
A
#
# COMPACT_ATOMS: atom_id res chain seq x y z
N MET A 1 -5.31 -24.00 1.86
CA MET A 1 -5.14 -22.63 1.36
C MET A 1 -5.05 -21.66 2.52
N ILE A 2 -4.14 -20.69 2.45
CA ILE A 2 -3.97 -19.64 3.47
C ILE A 2 -4.15 -18.26 2.85
N ILE A 3 -4.53 -17.27 3.67
CA ILE A 3 -4.53 -15.85 3.33
C ILE A 3 -3.44 -15.17 4.13
N GLN A 4 -2.60 -14.36 3.46
CA GLN A 4 -1.65 -13.44 4.05
C GLN A 4 -2.03 -12.02 3.65
N ILE A 5 -2.02 -11.09 4.60
CA ILE A 5 -2.32 -9.68 4.33
C ILE A 5 -1.04 -8.87 4.51
N ILE A 6 -0.67 -8.10 3.50
CA ILE A 6 0.49 -7.21 3.53
C ILE A 6 -0.01 -5.78 3.42
N SER A 7 -0.24 -5.16 4.56
CA SER A 7 -0.75 -3.81 4.73
C SER A 7 0.36 -2.82 5.07
N GLY A 8 0.01 -1.59 5.21
CA GLY A 8 0.88 -0.46 5.55
C GLY A 8 0.43 0.79 4.81
N PHE A 9 0.84 1.95 5.29
CA PHE A 9 0.40 3.22 4.75
C PHE A 9 0.91 3.46 3.31
N LEU A 10 0.38 4.50 2.66
CA LEU A 10 0.81 4.88 1.32
C LEU A 10 2.33 5.16 1.29
N GLY A 11 3.04 4.56 0.34
CA GLY A 11 4.48 4.74 0.20
C GLY A 11 5.35 3.95 1.17
N ALA A 12 4.79 3.20 2.12
CA ALA A 12 5.55 2.42 3.09
C ALA A 12 6.41 1.29 2.49
N GLY A 13 6.23 0.94 1.21
CA GLY A 13 7.03 -0.07 0.53
C GLY A 13 6.37 -1.45 0.43
N LYS A 14 5.03 -1.57 0.54
CA LYS A 14 4.28 -2.83 0.47
C LYS A 14 4.61 -3.65 -0.78
N THR A 15 4.44 -3.09 -1.97
CA THR A 15 4.71 -3.77 -3.24
C THR A 15 6.17 -4.19 -3.37
N THR A 16 7.11 -3.36 -2.89
CA THR A 16 8.54 -3.71 -2.83
C THR A 16 8.79 -4.91 -1.92
N PHE A 17 8.14 -4.95 -0.75
CA PHE A 17 8.22 -6.07 0.17
C PHE A 17 7.61 -7.34 -0.45
N ILE A 18 6.44 -7.23 -1.09
CA ILE A 18 5.80 -8.36 -1.78
C ILE A 18 6.75 -8.96 -2.81
N ASN A 19 7.33 -8.15 -3.68
CA ASN A 19 8.29 -8.60 -4.69
C ASN A 19 9.48 -9.34 -4.09
N LYS A 20 10.05 -8.83 -3.00
CA LYS A 20 11.13 -9.46 -2.27
C LYS A 20 10.70 -10.79 -1.66
N TYR A 21 9.53 -10.82 -1.03
CA TYR A 21 9.00 -11.97 -0.32
C TYR A 21 8.65 -13.12 -1.28
N ILE A 22 8.01 -12.82 -2.42
CA ILE A 22 7.59 -13.84 -3.37
C ILE A 22 8.74 -14.39 -4.21
N SER A 23 9.89 -13.73 -4.28
CA SER A 23 11.01 -14.14 -5.14
C SER A 23 11.55 -15.56 -4.83
N GLY A 24 11.41 -16.04 -3.59
CA GLY A 24 11.79 -17.41 -3.17
C GLY A 24 10.62 -18.39 -3.08
N ASN A 25 9.42 -17.98 -3.46
CA ASN A 25 8.22 -18.75 -3.19
C ASN A 25 7.91 -19.80 -4.26
N LYS A 26 7.71 -21.03 -3.83
CA LYS A 26 7.51 -22.20 -4.71
C LYS A 26 6.07 -22.70 -4.80
N GLY A 27 5.11 -22.10 -4.07
CA GLY A 27 3.71 -22.53 -4.06
C GLY A 27 2.83 -21.80 -5.07
N LYS A 28 1.64 -22.34 -5.33
CA LYS A 28 0.60 -21.65 -6.13
C LYS A 28 0.11 -20.44 -5.35
N THR A 29 0.68 -19.29 -5.65
CA THR A 29 0.33 -18.01 -5.03
C THR A 29 -0.46 -17.16 -6.02
N VAL A 30 -1.50 -16.47 -5.54
CA VAL A 30 -2.21 -15.41 -6.26
C VAL A 30 -2.15 -14.15 -5.41
N ILE A 31 -1.97 -13.01 -6.05
CA ILE A 31 -1.94 -11.70 -5.38
C ILE A 31 -3.23 -10.95 -5.72
N ILE A 32 -3.85 -10.38 -4.70
CA ILE A 32 -4.96 -9.44 -4.83
C ILE A 32 -4.43 -8.06 -4.47
N GLU A 33 -4.41 -7.17 -5.44
CA GLU A 33 -4.11 -5.75 -5.23
C GLU A 33 -5.40 -4.96 -5.19
N ASN A 34 -5.55 -4.15 -4.15
CA ASN A 34 -6.64 -3.18 -4.05
C ASN A 34 -6.02 -1.78 -4.01
N GLU A 35 -6.07 -1.06 -5.13
CA GLU A 35 -5.52 0.28 -5.24
C GLU A 35 -6.63 1.34 -5.11
N PHE A 36 -6.32 2.43 -4.41
CA PHE A 36 -7.21 3.58 -4.28
C PHE A 36 -7.09 4.48 -5.53
N GLY A 37 -8.13 4.49 -6.36
CA GLY A 37 -8.15 5.29 -7.60
C GLY A 37 -8.36 4.46 -8.87
N LYS A 38 -8.72 5.14 -9.96
CA LYS A 38 -9.11 4.48 -11.23
C LYS A 38 -7.94 4.02 -12.13
N ILE A 39 -6.69 4.23 -11.72
CA ILE A 39 -5.52 4.00 -12.57
C ILE A 39 -4.58 3.02 -11.88
N GLY A 40 -4.67 1.75 -12.26
CA GLY A 40 -3.73 0.70 -11.85
C GLY A 40 -2.40 0.82 -12.57
N LEU A 41 -1.47 1.61 -12.04
CA LEU A 41 -0.11 1.77 -12.61
C LEU A 41 0.87 0.69 -12.13
N ASP A 42 0.49 -0.12 -11.15
CA ASP A 42 1.42 -1.01 -10.44
C ASP A 42 1.52 -2.43 -11.01
N LYS A 43 0.70 -2.82 -12.01
CA LYS A 43 0.67 -4.17 -12.62
C LYS A 43 2.02 -4.76 -13.01
N LYS A 44 2.98 -3.93 -13.40
CA LYS A 44 4.33 -4.37 -13.80
C LYS A 44 5.35 -4.35 -12.68
N LEU A 45 4.97 -3.88 -11.49
CA LEU A 45 5.89 -3.80 -10.36
C LEU A 45 6.06 -5.15 -9.66
N ILE A 46 5.10 -6.09 -9.83
CA ILE A 46 5.22 -7.43 -9.27
C ILE A 46 5.97 -8.33 -10.24
N GLN A 47 7.12 -8.84 -9.79
CA GLN A 47 8.00 -9.69 -10.59
C GLN A 47 7.54 -11.15 -10.59
N GLY A 48 7.61 -11.81 -11.76
CA GLY A 48 7.37 -13.25 -11.92
C GLY A 48 6.05 -13.59 -12.63
N ASN A 49 5.81 -14.88 -12.85
CA ASN A 49 4.59 -15.39 -13.47
C ASN A 49 3.46 -15.64 -12.44
N ILE A 50 3.41 -14.83 -11.38
CA ILE A 50 2.39 -14.95 -10.35
C ILE A 50 1.14 -14.18 -10.83
N PRO A 51 -0.04 -14.82 -10.84
CA PRO A 51 -1.28 -14.13 -11.19
C PRO A 51 -1.58 -12.99 -10.22
N VAL A 52 -1.82 -11.80 -10.76
CA VAL A 52 -2.25 -10.63 -10.00
C VAL A 52 -3.67 -10.28 -10.42
N ARG A 53 -4.55 -10.15 -9.45
CA ARG A 53 -5.94 -9.70 -9.64
C ARG A 53 -6.10 -8.32 -9.01
N GLU A 54 -6.34 -7.32 -9.83
CA GLU A 54 -6.68 -5.99 -9.34
C GLU A 54 -8.16 -5.90 -8.99
N ILE A 55 -8.44 -5.26 -7.87
CA ILE A 55 -9.80 -4.84 -7.51
C ILE A 55 -9.81 -3.32 -7.58
N ASN A 56 -10.30 -2.80 -8.69
CA ASN A 56 -10.46 -1.36 -8.91
C ASN A 56 -11.72 -0.89 -8.20
N SER A 57 -11.61 -0.49 -6.97
CA SER A 57 -12.75 0.04 -6.23
C SER A 57 -12.33 1.29 -5.48
N GLY A 58 -13.19 2.30 -5.49
CA GLY A 58 -13.13 3.39 -4.52
C GLY A 58 -13.14 2.82 -3.10
N CYS A 59 -13.08 3.67 -2.08
CA CYS A 59 -12.97 3.24 -0.68
C CYS A 59 -13.83 2.04 -0.27
N ILE A 60 -13.29 1.23 0.65
CA ILE A 60 -13.87 -0.02 1.20
C ILE A 60 -15.17 0.22 2.01
N CYS A 61 -16.10 1.00 1.48
CA CYS A 61 -17.39 1.26 2.10
C CYS A 61 -18.49 0.50 1.38
N CYS A 62 -19.10 -0.46 2.03
CA CYS A 62 -20.36 -1.17 1.72
C CYS A 62 -20.48 -1.94 0.39
N SER A 63 -20.10 -1.42 -0.78
CA SER A 63 -20.13 -2.15 -2.05
C SER A 63 -18.93 -3.09 -2.22
N LEU A 64 -17.80 -2.75 -1.65
CA LEU A 64 -16.53 -3.47 -1.77
C LEU A 64 -16.48 -4.81 -1.06
N VAL A 65 -17.15 -4.96 0.05
CA VAL A 65 -17.20 -6.25 0.77
C VAL A 65 -17.76 -7.34 -0.15
N THR A 66 -18.74 -7.01 -1.00
CA THR A 66 -19.32 -7.95 -1.95
C THR A 66 -18.36 -8.23 -3.10
N ASP A 67 -17.81 -7.18 -3.73
CA ASP A 67 -16.88 -7.29 -4.87
C ASP A 67 -15.59 -8.03 -4.47
N PHE A 68 -15.10 -7.76 -3.25
CA PHE A 68 -13.91 -8.42 -2.71
C PHE A 68 -14.17 -9.91 -2.42
N ARG A 69 -15.37 -10.25 -1.87
CA ARG A 69 -15.78 -11.64 -1.68
C ARG A 69 -15.93 -12.39 -2.99
N GLU A 70 -16.53 -11.77 -3.99
CA GLU A 70 -16.67 -12.36 -5.32
C GLU A 70 -15.32 -12.59 -5.98
N SER A 71 -14.40 -11.64 -5.83
CA SER A 71 -13.03 -11.76 -6.35
C SER A 71 -12.25 -12.91 -5.71
N ILE A 72 -12.31 -13.07 -4.39
CA ILE A 72 -11.67 -14.20 -3.71
C ILE A 72 -12.28 -15.54 -4.18
N ARG A 73 -13.61 -15.62 -4.30
CA ARG A 73 -14.26 -16.84 -4.81
C ARG A 73 -13.81 -17.18 -6.24
N ALA A 74 -13.83 -16.18 -7.13
CA ALA A 74 -13.39 -16.38 -8.50
C ALA A 74 -11.93 -16.87 -8.58
N ILE A 75 -11.04 -16.33 -7.73
CA ILE A 75 -9.65 -16.76 -7.63
C ILE A 75 -9.54 -18.21 -7.13
N MET A 76 -10.34 -18.59 -6.14
CA MET A 76 -10.37 -19.95 -5.63
C MET A 76 -10.80 -20.95 -6.73
N ASP A 77 -11.82 -20.61 -7.49
CA ASP A 77 -12.38 -21.46 -8.54
C ASP A 77 -11.44 -21.55 -9.77
N GLU A 78 -10.83 -20.42 -10.17
CA GLU A 78 -10.01 -20.32 -11.37
C GLU A 78 -8.61 -20.91 -11.15
N PHE A 79 -7.96 -20.56 -10.02
CA PHE A 79 -6.55 -20.87 -9.80
C PHE A 79 -6.32 -22.01 -8.79
N SER A 80 -7.28 -22.32 -7.92
CA SER A 80 -7.11 -23.26 -6.80
C SER A 80 -5.76 -23.01 -6.09
N PRO A 81 -5.51 -21.80 -5.53
CA PRO A 81 -4.22 -21.42 -4.98
C PRO A 81 -3.96 -22.10 -3.63
N GLU A 82 -2.69 -22.26 -3.29
CA GLU A 82 -2.25 -22.67 -1.94
C GLU A 82 -2.22 -21.46 -1.01
N ARG A 83 -1.98 -20.25 -1.59
CA ARG A 83 -1.87 -18.99 -0.88
C ARG A 83 -2.47 -17.83 -1.68
N ILE A 84 -3.17 -16.96 -0.98
CA ILE A 84 -3.60 -15.66 -1.47
C ILE A 84 -2.87 -14.59 -0.65
N ILE A 85 -2.12 -13.72 -1.32
CA ILE A 85 -1.56 -12.50 -0.73
C ILE A 85 -2.50 -11.35 -1.06
N ILE A 86 -2.93 -10.63 -0.04
CA ILE A 86 -3.78 -9.44 -0.19
C ILE A 86 -2.92 -8.22 0.11
N GLU A 87 -2.77 -7.34 -0.88
CA GLU A 87 -2.24 -5.99 -0.72
C GLU A 87 -3.41 -4.99 -0.72
N PRO A 88 -3.90 -4.57 0.46
CA PRO A 88 -4.93 -3.54 0.49
C PRO A 88 -4.34 -2.18 0.13
N SER A 89 -5.21 -1.25 -0.27
CA SER A 89 -4.83 0.15 -0.44
C SER A 89 -4.16 0.68 0.82
N GLY A 90 -3.14 1.54 0.66
CA GLY A 90 -2.46 2.17 1.79
C GLY A 90 -3.34 3.06 2.67
N VAL A 91 -4.55 3.39 2.21
CA VAL A 91 -5.58 4.10 2.97
C VAL A 91 -6.71 3.18 3.46
N ALA A 92 -6.53 1.86 3.42
CA ALA A 92 -7.49 0.91 3.96
C ALA A 92 -7.25 0.65 5.45
N GLN A 93 -8.31 0.57 6.24
CA GLN A 93 -8.23 0.04 7.60
C GLN A 93 -8.01 -1.48 7.53
N LEU A 94 -7.02 -1.98 8.26
CA LEU A 94 -6.73 -3.41 8.29
C LEU A 94 -7.89 -4.20 8.93
N SER A 95 -8.56 -3.61 9.91
CA SER A 95 -9.75 -4.19 10.55
C SER A 95 -10.87 -4.50 9.55
N ASP A 96 -11.09 -3.66 8.54
CA ASP A 96 -12.12 -3.90 7.53
C ASP A 96 -11.75 -5.06 6.58
N ILE A 97 -10.50 -5.14 6.17
CA ILE A 97 -9.99 -6.28 5.40
C ILE A 97 -10.14 -7.59 6.20
N LEU A 98 -9.82 -7.54 7.49
CA LEU A 98 -9.95 -8.70 8.38
C LEU A 98 -11.40 -9.17 8.53
N LYS A 99 -12.40 -8.27 8.54
CA LYS A 99 -13.81 -8.64 8.56
C LYS A 99 -14.18 -9.50 7.36
N VAL A 100 -13.69 -9.12 6.16
CA VAL A 100 -13.91 -9.90 4.94
C VAL A 100 -13.19 -11.24 4.99
N CYS A 101 -11.91 -11.25 5.36
CA CYS A 101 -11.12 -12.48 5.45
C CYS A 101 -11.67 -13.45 6.50
N ASN A 102 -12.16 -12.95 7.63
CA ASN A 102 -12.81 -13.75 8.67
C ASN A 102 -14.11 -14.43 8.18
N PHE A 103 -14.81 -13.85 7.20
CA PHE A 103 -15.92 -14.54 6.56
C PHE A 103 -15.43 -15.81 5.85
N PHE A 104 -14.35 -15.74 5.07
CA PHE A 104 -13.78 -16.91 4.40
C PHE A 104 -13.22 -17.95 5.36
N ASN A 105 -12.66 -17.51 6.47
CA ASN A 105 -12.22 -18.42 7.52
C ASN A 105 -13.40 -19.24 8.08
N ARG A 106 -14.53 -18.58 8.38
CA ARG A 106 -15.73 -19.26 8.93
C ARG A 106 -16.43 -20.15 7.92
N GLU A 107 -16.57 -19.69 6.68
CA GLU A 107 -17.36 -20.40 5.66
C GLU A 107 -16.58 -21.53 4.97
N TYR A 108 -15.28 -21.36 4.81
CA TYR A 108 -14.43 -22.25 4.01
C TYR A 108 -13.23 -22.82 4.78
N GLY A 109 -13.06 -22.48 6.05
CA GLY A 109 -11.92 -22.92 6.85
C GLY A 109 -10.57 -22.35 6.37
N ILE A 110 -10.57 -21.23 5.67
CA ILE A 110 -9.35 -20.60 5.14
C ILE A 110 -8.66 -19.84 6.26
N GLU A 111 -7.44 -20.22 6.58
CA GLU A 111 -6.65 -19.60 7.63
C GLU A 111 -6.08 -18.24 7.17
N ILE A 112 -6.20 -17.22 8.05
CA ILE A 112 -5.44 -15.97 7.92
C ILE A 112 -4.14 -16.19 8.69
N SER A 113 -3.06 -16.50 7.95
CA SER A 113 -1.79 -16.91 8.58
C SER A 113 -1.01 -15.73 9.11
N ASP A 114 -0.92 -14.64 8.35
CA ASP A 114 -0.12 -13.46 8.69
C ASP A 114 -0.83 -12.16 8.36
N LYS A 115 -0.67 -11.17 9.23
CA LYS A 115 -1.08 -9.79 9.07
C LYS A 115 0.16 -8.92 9.18
N ILE A 116 0.85 -8.75 8.05
CA ILE A 116 2.12 -8.03 7.98
C ILE A 116 1.81 -6.57 7.71
N VAL A 117 2.37 -5.67 8.51
CA VAL A 117 2.26 -4.23 8.31
C VAL A 117 3.64 -3.64 8.07
N ILE A 118 3.83 -3.05 6.90
CA ILE A 118 5.05 -2.32 6.56
C ILE A 118 4.90 -0.90 7.07
N VAL A 119 5.82 -0.46 7.91
CA VAL A 119 5.82 0.87 8.51
C VAL A 119 7.05 1.63 8.05
N ASP A 120 6.81 2.74 7.35
CA ASP A 120 7.86 3.72 7.07
C ASP A 120 8.20 4.47 8.35
N ILE A 121 9.38 4.17 8.91
CA ILE A 121 9.79 4.70 10.21
C ILE A 121 10.14 6.19 10.14
N GLU A 122 10.55 6.68 8.97
CA GLU A 122 10.87 8.10 8.75
C GLU A 122 9.64 8.99 8.90
N SER A 123 8.49 8.52 8.40
CA SER A 123 7.21 9.26 8.44
C SER A 123 6.27 8.82 9.56
N PHE A 124 6.70 7.95 10.47
CA PHE A 124 5.82 7.35 11.48
C PHE A 124 5.09 8.37 12.36
N GLU A 125 5.82 9.36 12.89
CA GLU A 125 5.23 10.35 13.80
C GLU A 125 4.27 11.28 13.09
N ASP A 126 4.62 11.74 11.89
CA ASP A 126 3.76 12.56 11.05
C ASP A 126 2.47 11.81 10.68
N CYS A 127 2.60 10.51 10.31
CA CYS A 127 1.44 9.68 10.03
C CYS A 127 0.54 9.48 11.26
N LEU A 128 1.12 9.33 12.43
CA LEU A 128 0.37 9.15 13.67
C LEU A 128 -0.38 10.43 14.06
N GLU A 129 0.26 11.59 13.93
CA GLU A 129 -0.35 12.89 14.21
C GLU A 129 -1.46 13.22 13.20
N ASP A 130 -1.19 13.03 11.91
CA ASP A 130 -2.08 13.47 10.83
C ASP A 130 -3.26 12.56 10.59
N PHE A 131 -3.11 11.24 10.80
CA PHE A 131 -4.09 10.23 10.42
C PHE A 131 -4.64 9.44 11.62
N GLY A 132 -4.07 9.66 12.81
CA GLY A 132 -4.61 9.20 14.09
C GLY A 132 -5.11 7.76 14.07
N ASN A 133 -6.36 7.54 14.44
CA ASN A 133 -6.98 6.21 14.56
C ASN A 133 -6.91 5.39 13.28
N PHE A 134 -6.87 6.02 12.12
CA PHE A 134 -6.80 5.33 10.84
C PHE A 134 -5.46 4.63 10.64
N TYR A 135 -4.36 5.33 10.99
CA TYR A 135 -3.01 4.78 10.94
C TYR A 135 -2.77 3.77 12.08
N VAL A 136 -3.32 4.06 13.26
CA VAL A 136 -3.28 3.18 14.44
C VAL A 136 -3.95 1.84 14.14
N ASP A 137 -5.09 1.81 13.44
CA ASP A 137 -5.81 0.58 13.09
C ASP A 137 -4.92 -0.43 12.35
N GLN A 138 -4.06 0.03 11.45
CA GLN A 138 -3.13 -0.86 10.73
C GLN A 138 -2.14 -1.50 11.69
N ILE A 139 -1.56 -0.73 12.60
CA ILE A 139 -0.56 -1.19 13.57
C ILE A 139 -1.20 -2.10 14.63
N GLU A 140 -2.35 -1.72 15.16
CA GLU A 140 -3.08 -2.46 16.19
C GLU A 140 -3.47 -3.86 15.74
N ASN A 141 -3.88 -3.99 14.49
CA ASN A 141 -4.33 -5.27 13.91
C ASN A 141 -3.20 -6.12 13.32
N ALA A 142 -1.96 -5.66 13.35
CA ALA A 142 -0.81 -6.40 12.83
C ALA A 142 -0.48 -7.63 13.69
N SER A 143 -0.02 -8.71 13.05
CA SER A 143 0.69 -9.80 13.73
C SER A 143 2.21 -9.62 13.64
N VAL A 144 2.67 -9.02 12.54
CA VAL A 144 4.07 -8.70 12.30
C VAL A 144 4.17 -7.28 11.78
N ILE A 145 5.09 -6.49 12.31
CA ILE A 145 5.43 -5.15 11.84
C ILE A 145 6.86 -5.19 11.30
N MET A 146 7.06 -4.70 10.09
CA MET A 146 8.36 -4.60 9.45
C MET A 146 8.68 -3.15 9.10
N PHE A 147 9.85 -2.67 9.53
CA PHE A 147 10.27 -1.30 9.29
C PHE A 147 10.85 -1.13 7.89
N SER A 148 10.48 -0.04 7.22
CA SER A 148 11.14 0.47 6.01
C SER A 148 11.82 1.80 6.31
N ASN A 149 12.76 2.20 5.43
CA ASN A 149 13.56 3.43 5.54
C ASN A 149 14.34 3.61 6.85
N ILE A 150 14.67 2.51 7.51
CA ILE A 150 15.33 2.52 8.82
C ILE A 150 16.73 3.17 8.78
N GLU A 151 17.40 3.12 7.64
CA GLU A 151 18.71 3.74 7.43
C GLU A 151 18.71 5.27 7.45
N LYS A 152 17.53 5.88 7.41
CA LYS A 152 17.35 7.34 7.42
C LYS A 152 17.07 7.90 8.80
N VAL A 153 16.92 7.06 9.81
CA VAL A 153 16.48 7.44 11.16
C VAL A 153 17.56 7.08 12.18
N GLU A 154 17.77 7.96 13.16
CA GLU A 154 18.75 7.70 14.22
C GLU A 154 18.25 6.63 15.21
N ASN A 155 19.18 5.88 15.82
CA ASN A 155 18.84 4.80 16.74
C ASN A 155 17.98 5.26 17.92
N SER A 156 18.20 6.48 18.43
CA SER A 156 17.41 7.09 19.51
C SER A 156 15.93 7.24 19.13
N ASP A 157 15.66 7.64 17.89
CA ASP A 157 14.29 7.80 17.39
C ASP A 157 13.64 6.46 17.11
N ILE A 158 14.41 5.47 16.61
CA ILE A 158 13.93 4.10 16.45
C ILE A 158 13.43 3.53 17.76
N GLU A 159 14.18 3.68 18.86
CA GLU A 159 13.77 3.17 20.17
C GLU A 159 12.51 3.91 20.71
N ARG A 160 12.39 5.22 20.48
CA ARG A 160 11.22 6.00 20.83
C ARG A 160 9.97 5.54 20.05
N ILE A 161 10.12 5.31 18.75
CA ILE A 161 9.04 4.80 17.89
C ILE A 161 8.63 3.39 18.30
N LEU A 162 9.59 2.53 18.64
CA LEU A 162 9.32 1.19 19.16
C LEU A 162 8.46 1.22 20.43
N LEU A 163 8.74 2.12 21.36
CA LEU A 163 7.92 2.28 22.57
C LEU A 163 6.48 2.66 22.23
N LYS A 164 6.28 3.64 21.35
CA LYS A 164 4.95 4.03 20.89
C LYS A 164 4.21 2.88 20.20
N MET A 165 4.90 2.11 19.34
CA MET A 165 4.31 0.94 18.70
C MET A 165 3.90 -0.13 19.70
N ARG A 166 4.69 -0.36 20.75
CA ARG A 166 4.36 -1.30 21.82
C ARG A 166 3.16 -0.86 22.65
N GLU A 167 2.96 0.44 22.82
CA GLU A 167 1.74 0.99 23.44
C GLU A 167 0.51 0.70 22.58
N ILE A 168 0.62 0.84 21.23
CA ILE A 168 -0.47 0.57 20.30
C ILE A 168 -0.71 -0.94 20.19
N ASN A 169 0.35 -1.73 19.95
CA ASN A 169 0.26 -3.17 19.77
C ASN A 169 1.36 -3.90 20.56
N PRO A 170 1.07 -4.31 21.79
CA PRO A 170 2.04 -5.04 22.62
C PRO A 170 2.32 -6.46 22.12
N LYS A 171 1.46 -7.03 21.27
CA LYS A 171 1.51 -8.45 20.87
C LYS A 171 2.20 -8.69 19.52
N ALA A 172 2.29 -7.69 18.66
CA ALA A 172 2.91 -7.86 17.34
C ALA A 172 4.40 -8.20 17.46
N SER A 173 4.88 -9.09 16.59
CA SER A 173 6.31 -9.25 16.37
C SER A 173 6.83 -8.05 15.58
N ILE A 174 7.87 -7.37 16.06
CA ILE A 174 8.46 -6.21 15.37
C ILE A 174 9.84 -6.58 14.85
N PHE A 175 10.00 -6.52 13.53
CA PHE A 175 11.28 -6.68 12.86
C PHE A 175 11.84 -5.30 12.53
N LYS A 176 12.94 -4.93 13.21
CA LYS A 176 13.54 -3.60 13.19
C LYS A 176 14.82 -3.50 12.33
N GLU A 177 15.09 -4.50 11.53
CA GLU A 177 16.22 -4.48 10.61
C GLU A 177 15.71 -4.22 9.18
N ASP A 178 16.62 -3.86 8.29
CA ASP A 178 16.27 -3.63 6.89
C ASP A 178 15.96 -4.96 6.18
N TRP A 179 14.68 -5.28 6.03
CA TRP A 179 14.21 -6.49 5.36
C TRP A 179 14.67 -6.59 3.88
N ARG A 180 15.11 -5.48 3.27
CA ARG A 180 15.68 -5.52 1.92
C ARG A 180 17.02 -6.23 1.85
N LYS A 181 17.72 -6.35 2.99
CA LYS A 181 19.03 -6.99 3.10
C LYS A 181 18.98 -8.49 3.39
N ILE A 182 17.83 -9.01 3.81
CA ILE A 182 17.65 -10.43 4.09
C ILE A 182 17.00 -11.15 2.90
N THR A 183 17.10 -12.46 2.84
CA THR A 183 16.50 -13.28 1.77
C THR A 183 15.00 -13.51 1.99
N SER A 184 14.29 -14.00 0.99
CA SER A 184 12.88 -14.39 1.11
C SER A 184 12.69 -15.56 2.10
N GLU A 185 13.65 -16.47 2.19
CA GLU A 185 13.64 -17.59 3.13
C GLU A 185 13.81 -17.10 4.59
N GLU A 186 14.65 -16.10 4.80
CA GLU A 186 14.79 -15.45 6.11
C GLU A 186 13.53 -14.69 6.51
N ILE A 187 12.86 -14.01 5.57
CA ILE A 187 11.55 -13.41 5.82
C ILE A 187 10.54 -14.48 6.25
N GLU A 188 10.46 -15.61 5.54
CA GLU A 188 9.55 -16.69 5.90
C GLU A 188 9.87 -17.27 7.29
N ALA A 189 11.14 -17.42 7.64
CA ALA A 189 11.54 -17.88 8.97
C ALA A 189 11.07 -16.95 10.09
N ILE A 190 11.16 -15.62 9.87
CA ILE A 190 10.65 -14.60 10.81
C ILE A 190 9.13 -14.72 10.98
N LEU A 191 8.40 -14.91 9.88
CA LEU A 191 6.95 -15.10 9.92
C LEU A 191 6.56 -16.39 10.64
N GLU A 192 7.28 -17.48 10.40
CA GLU A 192 7.06 -18.76 11.11
C GLU A 192 7.31 -18.63 12.61
N GLU A 193 8.36 -17.94 13.01
CA GLU A 193 8.62 -17.67 14.43
C GLU A 193 7.51 -16.85 15.06
N SER A 194 7.04 -15.80 14.37
CA SER A 194 5.90 -15.00 14.82
C SER A 194 4.64 -15.85 15.02
N ARG A 195 4.30 -16.72 14.06
CA ARG A 195 3.16 -17.64 14.16
C ARG A 195 3.26 -18.54 15.39
N LYS A 196 4.45 -19.12 15.64
CA LYS A 196 4.71 -19.97 16.83
C LYS A 196 4.52 -19.19 18.14
N ASN A 197 4.96 -17.95 18.19
CA ASN A 197 4.81 -17.09 19.39
C ASN A 197 3.34 -16.74 19.67
N ILE A 198 2.56 -16.47 18.62
CA ILE A 198 1.11 -16.20 18.74
C ILE A 198 0.36 -17.44 19.27
N VAL A 199 0.70 -18.64 18.79
CA VAL A 199 0.09 -19.89 19.28
C VAL A 199 0.40 -20.09 20.76
N LYS A 200 1.67 -19.97 21.16
CA LYS A 200 2.09 -20.09 22.57
C LYS A 200 1.38 -19.09 23.49
N ALA A 201 1.24 -17.84 23.04
CA ALA A 201 0.53 -16.81 23.82
C ALA A 201 -0.95 -17.17 24.03
N ARG A 202 -1.62 -17.75 23.01
CA ARG A 202 -3.03 -18.19 23.12
C ARG A 202 -3.20 -19.38 24.07
N GLU A 203 -2.23 -20.29 24.14
CA GLU A 203 -2.25 -21.44 25.06
C GLU A 203 -2.10 -21.00 26.53
N THR A 204 -1.38 -19.92 26.80
CA THR A 204 -1.20 -19.36 28.14
C THR A 204 -2.38 -18.48 28.60
N ASP A 205 -3.09 -17.84 27.68
CA ASP A 205 -4.21 -16.93 27.95
C ASP A 205 -5.58 -17.63 28.16
N ASN A 206 -5.66 -18.96 28.15
CA ASN A 206 -6.91 -19.72 28.27
C ASN A 206 -7.59 -19.64 29.68
N SER A 207 -7.21 -18.68 30.52
CA SER A 207 -7.77 -18.53 31.88
C SER A 207 -8.76 -17.39 32.08
N ASP A 208 -8.99 -16.48 31.11
CA ASP A 208 -10.01 -15.44 31.30
C ASP A 208 -10.73 -15.09 29.96
N LYS A 209 -11.99 -15.59 29.91
CA LYS A 209 -12.94 -15.20 28.85
C LYS A 209 -13.72 -13.96 29.31
N THR A 210 -13.43 -12.82 28.72
CA THR A 210 -14.45 -11.78 28.49
C THR A 210 -14.08 -10.97 27.28
N HIS A 211 -14.70 -11.28 26.14
CA HIS A 211 -14.71 -10.42 24.98
C HIS A 211 -15.67 -9.25 25.23
N SER A 212 -15.12 -8.10 25.57
CA SER A 212 -15.81 -6.83 25.40
C SER A 212 -15.56 -6.37 23.95
N SER A 213 -16.57 -6.49 23.12
CA SER A 213 -16.63 -5.82 21.83
C SER A 213 -16.88 -4.34 22.08
N GLU A 214 -15.82 -3.53 22.17
CA GLU A 214 -15.97 -2.09 22.06
C GLU A 214 -16.29 -1.76 20.60
N GLU A 215 -17.42 -1.13 20.38
CA GLU A 215 -17.80 -0.57 19.10
C GLU A 215 -16.91 0.64 18.81
N HIS A 216 -15.83 0.42 18.06
CA HIS A 216 -15.05 1.52 17.52
C HIS A 216 -15.90 2.23 16.44
N HIS A 217 -16.12 3.53 16.62
CA HIS A 217 -16.75 4.38 15.61
C HIS A 217 -15.92 4.37 14.34
N HIS A 218 -16.44 3.70 13.31
CA HIS A 218 -15.81 3.67 12.00
C HIS A 218 -15.97 5.02 11.30
N HIS A 219 -14.86 5.69 11.06
CA HIS A 219 -14.81 6.78 10.08
C HIS A 219 -14.45 6.18 8.73
N PRO A 220 -15.34 6.20 7.72
CA PRO A 220 -14.99 5.73 6.39
C PRO A 220 -13.81 6.53 5.83
N ALA A 221 -12.91 5.86 5.11
CA ALA A 221 -11.72 6.49 4.51
C ALA A 221 -12.07 7.66 3.58
N ASP A 222 -13.24 7.62 2.94
CA ASP A 222 -13.79 8.71 2.11
C ASP A 222 -13.97 10.05 2.85
N ASN A 223 -14.04 10.02 4.19
CA ASN A 223 -14.15 11.24 4.99
C ASN A 223 -12.79 11.85 5.34
N ILE A 224 -11.71 11.10 5.18
CA ILE A 224 -10.35 11.52 5.56
C ILE A 224 -9.49 11.73 4.31
N PHE A 225 -9.63 10.85 3.32
CA PHE A 225 -8.83 10.85 2.10
C PHE A 225 -9.68 11.13 0.86
N GLU A 226 -9.12 11.95 0.00
CA GLU A 226 -9.66 12.27 -1.31
C GLU A 226 -8.69 11.78 -2.38
N SER A 227 -9.22 11.36 -3.51
CA SER A 227 -8.44 11.03 -4.69
C SER A 227 -8.90 11.91 -5.86
N VAL A 228 -7.94 12.49 -6.54
CA VAL A 228 -8.18 13.32 -7.72
C VAL A 228 -7.33 12.79 -8.86
N SER A 229 -7.98 12.42 -9.96
CA SER A 229 -7.31 11.94 -11.16
C SER A 229 -7.69 12.77 -12.36
N PHE A 230 -6.72 13.00 -13.25
CA PHE A 230 -6.91 13.71 -14.51
C PHE A 230 -6.22 12.96 -15.65
N SER A 231 -6.83 13.01 -16.81
CA SER A 231 -6.25 12.62 -18.10
C SER A 231 -6.11 13.87 -18.98
N ASN A 232 -5.48 13.75 -20.12
CA ASN A 232 -5.20 14.86 -21.04
C ASN A 232 -4.30 15.94 -20.42
N ILE A 233 -3.22 15.49 -19.84
CA ILE A 233 -2.25 16.34 -19.16
C ILE A 233 -1.48 17.18 -20.18
N LYS A 234 -1.25 18.46 -19.90
CA LYS A 234 -0.37 19.30 -20.73
C LYS A 234 1.07 18.82 -20.69
N ASN A 235 1.87 19.23 -21.66
CA ASN A 235 3.31 18.89 -21.68
C ASN A 235 4.04 19.61 -20.53
N PHE A 236 5.00 18.92 -19.92
CA PHE A 236 5.84 19.42 -18.84
C PHE A 236 7.29 19.43 -19.28
N SER A 237 7.98 20.53 -18.96
CA SER A 237 9.45 20.59 -18.96
C SER A 237 10.00 19.96 -17.69
N GLU A 238 11.33 19.76 -17.64
CA GLU A 238 12.01 19.34 -16.40
C GLU A 238 11.81 20.37 -15.27
N LYS A 239 11.79 21.66 -15.62
CA LYS A 239 11.51 22.75 -14.68
C LYS A 239 10.09 22.63 -14.10
N ASP A 240 9.10 22.24 -14.91
CA ASP A 240 7.73 22.03 -14.43
C ASP A 240 7.65 20.84 -13.46
N MET A 241 8.48 19.81 -13.65
CA MET A 241 8.57 18.67 -12.73
C MET A 241 9.19 19.07 -11.38
N GLU A 242 10.23 19.90 -11.39
CA GLU A 242 10.80 20.45 -10.14
C GLU A 242 9.78 21.38 -9.44
N GLU A 243 9.06 22.23 -10.18
CA GLU A 243 8.02 23.06 -9.63
C GLU A 243 6.86 22.23 -9.03
N LEU A 244 6.51 21.10 -9.66
CA LEU A 244 5.52 20.16 -9.14
C LEU A 244 5.94 19.63 -7.78
N LYS A 245 7.19 19.21 -7.65
CA LYS A 245 7.79 18.75 -6.40
C LYS A 245 7.68 19.80 -5.30
N GLU A 246 8.10 21.05 -5.59
CA GLU A 246 8.01 22.15 -4.65
C GLU A 246 6.57 22.42 -4.21
N LYS A 247 5.63 22.47 -5.17
CA LYS A 247 4.20 22.72 -4.89
C LYS A 247 3.55 21.63 -4.04
N ILE A 248 3.96 20.37 -4.23
CA ILE A 248 3.49 19.27 -3.37
C ILE A 248 4.04 19.46 -1.96
N ALA A 249 5.33 19.70 -1.82
CA ALA A 249 5.99 19.89 -0.52
C ALA A 249 5.42 21.09 0.27
N GLU A 250 5.09 22.20 -0.42
CA GLU A 250 4.51 23.39 0.19
C GLU A 250 3.01 23.28 0.50
N GLY A 251 2.36 22.17 0.16
CA GLY A 251 0.92 21.97 0.35
C GLY A 251 0.04 22.88 -0.55
N TYR A 252 0.57 23.33 -1.68
CA TYR A 252 -0.16 24.16 -2.63
C TYR A 252 -1.46 23.51 -3.11
N PHE A 253 -1.43 22.19 -3.30
CA PHE A 253 -2.55 21.36 -3.74
C PHE A 253 -3.42 20.83 -2.60
N GLY A 254 -3.13 21.13 -1.35
CA GLY A 254 -3.64 20.49 -0.14
C GLY A 254 -2.59 19.53 0.42
N LYS A 255 -2.96 18.68 1.36
CA LYS A 255 -2.03 17.69 1.92
C LYS A 255 -1.98 16.48 0.99
N VAL A 256 -1.04 16.47 0.07
CA VAL A 256 -0.80 15.33 -0.84
C VAL A 256 0.02 14.30 -0.09
N ILE A 257 -0.50 13.08 0.00
CA ILE A 257 0.15 11.94 0.67
C ILE A 257 0.86 11.06 -0.36
N ARG A 258 0.22 10.89 -1.50
CA ARG A 258 0.76 10.18 -2.65
C ARG A 258 0.36 10.88 -3.93
N ALA A 259 1.29 10.96 -4.86
CA ALA A 259 0.99 11.35 -6.21
C ALA A 259 1.79 10.50 -7.17
N LYS A 260 1.19 10.09 -8.27
CA LYS A 260 1.88 9.39 -9.35
C LYS A 260 1.28 9.73 -10.69
N GLY A 261 2.07 9.61 -11.73
CA GLY A 261 1.56 9.88 -13.06
C GLY A 261 2.57 9.71 -14.17
N ILE A 262 2.01 9.76 -15.36
CA ILE A 262 2.71 9.79 -16.62
C ILE A 262 2.31 11.08 -17.31
N ILE A 263 3.28 11.96 -17.55
CA ILE A 263 3.07 13.32 -18.07
C ILE A 263 3.82 13.45 -19.40
N PRO A 264 3.20 13.95 -20.47
CA PRO A 264 3.90 14.21 -21.72
C PRO A 264 5.05 15.23 -21.51
N SER A 265 6.20 14.96 -22.10
CA SER A 265 7.36 15.87 -22.07
C SER A 265 7.31 16.87 -23.21
N ASP A 266 7.73 18.10 -22.98
CA ASP A 266 7.85 19.17 -23.99
C ASP A 266 9.20 19.16 -24.76
N SER A 267 10.12 18.21 -24.44
CA SER A 267 11.43 18.17 -25.07
C SER A 267 11.36 17.90 -26.57
N GLU A 268 11.69 18.89 -27.37
CA GLU A 268 11.91 18.79 -28.85
C GLU A 268 13.20 18.04 -29.21
N GLU A 269 13.96 17.55 -28.25
CA GLU A 269 15.23 16.87 -28.54
C GLU A 269 15.00 15.60 -29.34
N SER A 270 15.36 15.68 -30.59
CA SER A 270 15.30 14.69 -31.68
C SER A 270 16.23 13.48 -31.48
N SER A 271 16.72 13.23 -30.30
CA SER A 271 17.50 12.05 -29.95
C SER A 271 16.71 11.13 -29.04
N GLU A 272 16.07 10.15 -29.70
CA GLU A 272 15.66 8.88 -29.12
C GLU A 272 14.54 8.86 -28.05
N ASN A 273 13.26 8.86 -28.52
CA ASN A 273 12.16 8.12 -27.87
C ASN A 273 11.71 8.44 -26.44
N PHE A 274 12.27 9.40 -25.71
CA PHE A 274 11.77 9.80 -24.39
C PHE A 274 10.66 10.85 -24.52
N LYS A 275 9.39 10.41 -24.40
CA LYS A 275 8.23 11.29 -24.64
C LYS A 275 7.47 11.62 -23.37
N TYR A 276 7.78 10.98 -22.26
CA TYR A 276 7.00 11.11 -21.04
C TYR A 276 7.89 11.20 -19.81
N TRP A 277 7.39 11.92 -18.81
CA TRP A 277 7.83 11.86 -17.44
C TRP A 277 7.01 10.80 -16.71
N HIS A 278 7.65 9.90 -16.00
CA HIS A 278 7.03 9.08 -14.96
C HIS A 278 7.42 9.69 -13.61
N PHE A 279 6.47 9.92 -12.74
CA PHE A 279 6.75 10.35 -11.38
C PHE A 279 5.98 9.55 -10.34
N ASP A 280 6.60 9.38 -9.19
CA ASP A 280 6.03 8.78 -7.98
C ASP A 280 6.46 9.62 -6.78
N SER A 281 5.49 10.04 -5.98
CA SER A 281 5.69 10.84 -4.77
C SER A 281 4.95 10.22 -3.61
N ASN A 282 5.59 10.22 -2.45
CA ASN A 282 4.99 9.90 -1.17
C ASN A 282 5.40 10.97 -0.15
N LEU A 283 5.09 10.76 1.15
CA LEU A 283 5.41 11.73 2.21
C LEU A 283 6.92 12.00 2.35
N SER A 284 7.76 11.00 2.04
CA SER A 284 9.21 11.05 2.28
C SER A 284 10.02 11.30 0.99
N SER A 285 9.41 11.19 -0.19
CA SER A 285 10.16 11.25 -1.45
C SER A 285 9.33 11.74 -2.62
N PHE A 286 9.99 12.38 -3.57
CA PHE A 286 9.49 12.70 -4.89
C PHE A 286 10.52 12.30 -5.93
N ASN A 287 10.20 11.32 -6.76
CA ASN A 287 11.07 10.82 -7.81
C ASN A 287 10.41 11.03 -9.17
N PHE A 288 11.19 11.41 -10.15
CA PHE A 288 10.73 11.49 -11.54
C PHE A 288 11.85 11.12 -12.52
N ASP A 289 11.47 10.42 -13.58
CA ASP A 289 12.38 9.96 -14.62
C ASP A 289 11.74 10.11 -16.01
N LYS A 290 12.59 10.32 -17.02
CA LYS A 290 12.15 10.27 -18.43
C LYS A 290 11.99 8.82 -18.86
N ILE A 291 10.83 8.48 -19.44
CA ILE A 291 10.56 7.13 -19.93
C ILE A 291 10.21 7.11 -21.40
N LYS A 292 10.54 5.98 -22.05
CA LYS A 292 10.16 5.71 -23.44
C LYS A 292 8.74 5.18 -23.51
N MET A 293 8.05 5.45 -24.59
CA MET A 293 6.68 4.97 -24.83
C MET A 293 6.56 3.44 -24.75
N GLU A 294 7.56 2.70 -25.23
CA GLU A 294 7.62 1.23 -25.18
C GLU A 294 7.74 0.65 -23.76
N ASN A 295 8.17 1.47 -22.79
CA ASN A 295 8.35 1.09 -21.37
C ASN A 295 7.17 1.52 -20.51
N LEU A 296 6.12 2.08 -21.11
CA LEU A 296 4.91 2.48 -20.37
C LEU A 296 4.12 1.24 -19.95
N PRO A 297 3.85 1.06 -18.64
CA PRO A 297 3.00 0.00 -18.16
C PRO A 297 1.56 0.23 -18.64
N ASN A 298 1.00 -0.70 -19.43
CA ASN A 298 -0.41 -0.74 -19.84
C ASN A 298 -1.01 0.57 -20.40
N PHE A 299 -0.23 1.36 -21.13
CA PHE A 299 -0.77 2.47 -21.88
C PHE A 299 -1.47 1.90 -23.12
N ASP A 300 -2.77 2.16 -23.24
CA ASP A 300 -3.46 1.95 -24.51
C ASP A 300 -2.71 2.79 -25.54
N SER A 301 -2.24 2.16 -26.63
CA SER A 301 -1.40 2.80 -27.66
C SER A 301 -2.04 4.03 -28.29
N ASP A 302 -3.34 4.22 -28.07
CA ASP A 302 -4.13 5.34 -28.59
C ASP A 302 -4.26 6.52 -27.62
N ASP A 303 -3.99 6.35 -26.32
CA ASP A 303 -4.08 7.44 -25.34
C ASP A 303 -2.72 8.06 -25.00
N LYS A 304 -2.29 9.00 -25.84
CA LYS A 304 -1.03 9.75 -25.69
C LYS A 304 -1.13 10.92 -24.70
N SER A 305 -2.24 11.03 -23.99
CA SER A 305 -2.61 12.26 -23.28
C SER A 305 -2.02 12.39 -21.86
N GLY A 306 -1.38 11.36 -21.36
CA GLY A 306 -0.87 11.33 -20.00
C GLY A 306 -1.99 11.26 -18.95
N ASN A 307 -1.63 10.84 -17.74
CA ASN A 307 -2.54 10.79 -16.62
C ASN A 307 -1.81 11.02 -15.29
N VAL A 308 -2.51 11.57 -14.34
CA VAL A 308 -2.01 11.82 -12.98
C VAL A 308 -3.08 11.47 -11.96
N ILE A 309 -2.64 10.98 -10.81
CA ILE A 309 -3.48 10.77 -9.64
C ILE A 309 -2.79 11.37 -8.41
N LEU A 310 -3.55 12.10 -7.61
CA LEU A 310 -3.14 12.61 -6.31
C LEU A 310 -4.10 12.08 -5.26
N ILE A 311 -3.55 11.58 -4.16
CA ILE A 311 -4.28 11.10 -3.00
C ILE A 311 -3.84 11.92 -1.80
N GLY A 312 -4.79 12.39 -1.00
CA GLY A 312 -4.47 13.25 0.13
C GLY A 312 -5.69 13.68 0.91
N SER A 313 -5.52 14.67 1.77
CA SER A 313 -6.60 15.30 2.50
C SER A 313 -6.70 16.79 2.17
N ASN A 314 -7.94 17.32 2.16
CA ASN A 314 -8.20 18.71 1.80
C ASN A 314 -7.62 19.12 0.43
N LEU A 315 -7.73 18.23 -0.56
CA LEU A 315 -7.19 18.46 -1.89
C LEU A 315 -7.90 19.63 -2.59
N LYS A 316 -7.13 20.57 -3.08
CA LYS A 316 -7.62 21.77 -3.78
C LYS A 316 -7.83 21.44 -5.26
N ARG A 317 -8.88 20.68 -5.58
CA ARG A 317 -9.15 20.14 -6.93
C ARG A 317 -8.99 21.18 -8.04
N ASN A 318 -9.57 22.39 -7.87
CA ASN A 318 -9.48 23.45 -8.88
C ASN A 318 -8.04 23.92 -9.15
N LYS A 319 -7.16 23.89 -8.14
CA LYS A 319 -5.75 24.24 -8.31
C LYS A 319 -4.99 23.14 -9.03
N ILE A 320 -5.29 21.87 -8.70
CA ILE A 320 -4.70 20.70 -9.34
C ILE A 320 -5.10 20.66 -10.81
N GLU A 321 -6.40 20.80 -11.10
CA GLU A 321 -6.93 20.83 -12.45
C GLU A 321 -6.27 21.93 -13.30
N LYS A 322 -6.22 23.16 -12.77
CA LYS A 322 -5.58 24.30 -13.46
C LYS A 322 -4.07 24.09 -13.71
N TYR A 323 -3.41 23.32 -12.85
CA TYR A 323 -1.97 23.07 -12.97
C TYR A 323 -1.65 22.00 -14.03
N PHE A 324 -2.45 20.95 -14.09
CA PHE A 324 -2.18 19.80 -14.97
C PHE A 324 -2.89 19.89 -16.33
N LEU A 325 -4.04 20.52 -16.41
CA LEU A 325 -4.80 20.63 -17.65
C LEU A 325 -4.49 21.93 -18.41
N LYS A 326 -4.76 21.92 -19.70
CA LYS A 326 -4.59 23.08 -20.59
C LYS A 326 -5.66 24.12 -20.37
#